data_8953670cd1901cca9bbf690d592517d0
#
_entry.id   8953670cd1901cca9bbf690d592517d0
#
_cell.length_a   1.000
_cell.length_b   1.000
_cell.length_c   1.000
_cell.angle_alpha   90.00
_cell.angle_beta   90.00
_cell.angle_gamma   90.00
#
_symmetry.space_group_name_H-M   'P 1'
#
loop_
_entity.id
_entity.type
_entity.pdbx_description
1 polymer ?
#
loop_
_entity_poly.entity_id
_entity_poly.type
_entity_poly.pdbx_seq_one_letter_code
_entity_poly.pdbx_strand_id
1 'polypeptide(L)'
;MWQKFWACTGIIYIFADMKAYVFPGQGSQFPGMAKDLYESNPLAHEMLERANEILGFRITDIMFEGTAEDLKQTNVTQPAIFLHSVVMARCLPDFAPDMVAGHSLGEFSALVAAGAMDFEDGLKLVYARALAMQKACEMQQSTMAAILGLDDETVENICNTISDEGDIVLAANYNCPGQVVISGSVEGVAKACEKLKEAGAKRALPLSVSGAFHSPFMQPAKEELEAAINAIDLSTPRCPVYQNVDGKPYTSPMEIKANLIAQLTAPVRWTKTIQQMIADGASEFIECGPGNVQQGLIKKIKAAAGI
;
A
#
# COMPACT_ATOMS: atom_id res chain seq x y z
N MET A 1 11.04 -7.92 66.81
CA MET A 1 11.00 -6.74 65.92
C MET A 1 11.46 -7.21 64.55
N TRP A 2 10.50 -7.63 63.66
CA TRP A 2 10.81 -8.19 62.32
C TRP A 2 10.39 -7.13 61.31
N GLN A 3 11.38 -6.51 60.64
CA GLN A 3 11.14 -5.64 59.48
C GLN A 3 10.93 -6.51 58.24
N LYS A 4 9.75 -6.45 57.64
CA LYS A 4 9.48 -7.03 56.31
C LYS A 4 10.07 -6.13 55.25
N PHE A 5 11.10 -6.60 54.54
CA PHE A 5 11.58 -6.04 53.28
C PHE A 5 10.64 -6.53 52.18
N TRP A 6 9.89 -5.63 51.56
CA TRP A 6 9.22 -5.85 50.29
C TRP A 6 10.24 -5.55 49.18
N ALA A 7 10.77 -6.60 48.58
CA ALA A 7 11.50 -6.46 47.31
C ALA A 7 10.46 -6.35 46.17
N CYS A 8 10.28 -5.15 45.63
CA CYS A 8 9.61 -4.95 44.35
C CYS A 8 10.51 -5.52 43.28
N THR A 9 10.23 -6.74 42.80
CA THR A 9 10.78 -7.27 41.53
C THR A 9 10.10 -6.53 40.41
N GLY A 10 10.68 -5.39 40.01
CA GLY A 10 10.33 -4.74 38.75
C GLY A 10 10.77 -5.64 37.61
N ILE A 11 9.83 -6.33 36.97
CA ILE A 11 10.07 -6.95 35.67
C ILE A 11 10.23 -5.79 34.71
N ILE A 12 11.46 -5.46 34.36
CA ILE A 12 11.76 -4.59 33.23
C ILE A 12 11.40 -5.42 32.00
N TYR A 13 10.22 -5.17 31.42
CA TYR A 13 9.95 -5.62 30.05
C TYR A 13 10.90 -4.85 29.14
N ILE A 14 12.00 -5.47 28.76
CA ILE A 14 12.79 -5.02 27.63
C ILE A 14 11.90 -5.31 26.41
N PHE A 15 11.16 -4.33 25.96
CA PHE A 15 10.56 -4.42 24.64
C PHE A 15 11.72 -4.52 23.67
N ALA A 16 11.89 -5.69 23.05
CA ALA A 16 12.79 -5.81 21.92
C ALA A 16 12.34 -4.81 20.87
N ASP A 17 13.29 -4.05 20.30
CA ASP A 17 13.00 -3.13 19.23
C ASP A 17 12.43 -3.90 18.03
N MET A 18 11.11 -3.86 17.84
CA MET A 18 10.45 -4.59 16.76
C MET A 18 10.58 -3.81 15.45
N LYS A 19 11.08 -4.50 14.43
CA LYS A 19 11.29 -3.95 13.09
C LYS A 19 10.06 -4.21 12.20
N ALA A 20 9.46 -3.11 11.77
CA ALA A 20 8.35 -3.11 10.82
C ALA A 20 8.88 -2.77 9.42
N TYR A 21 8.69 -3.67 8.45
CA TYR A 21 9.02 -3.38 7.07
C TYR A 21 7.77 -2.97 6.32
N VAL A 22 7.84 -1.83 5.63
CA VAL A 22 6.72 -1.24 4.91
C VAL A 22 7.02 -1.11 3.43
N PHE A 23 6.00 -1.32 2.60
CA PHE A 23 6.13 -1.39 1.16
C PHE A 23 5.25 -0.33 0.49
N PRO A 24 5.82 0.52 -0.39
CA PRO A 24 5.07 1.58 -1.03
C PRO A 24 4.10 1.05 -2.10
N GLY A 25 3.12 1.89 -2.43
CA GLY A 25 2.20 1.71 -3.53
C GLY A 25 2.46 2.64 -4.70
N GLN A 26 1.48 2.71 -5.60
CA GLN A 26 1.50 3.56 -6.78
C GLN A 26 1.72 5.04 -6.40
N GLY A 27 2.56 5.74 -7.19
CA GLY A 27 2.99 7.11 -6.92
C GLY A 27 4.43 7.21 -6.38
N SER A 28 5.08 6.08 -6.07
CA SER A 28 6.48 6.05 -5.61
C SER A 28 7.50 5.78 -6.72
N GLN A 29 7.06 5.39 -7.92
CA GLN A 29 7.93 5.10 -9.07
C GLN A 29 8.66 6.33 -9.60
N PHE A 30 9.87 6.12 -10.10
CA PHE A 30 10.68 7.16 -10.76
C PHE A 30 11.62 6.55 -11.82
N PRO A 31 11.99 7.29 -12.88
CA PRO A 31 12.95 6.84 -13.88
C PRO A 31 14.30 6.47 -13.25
N GLY A 32 14.85 5.33 -13.62
CA GLY A 32 16.11 4.80 -13.06
C GLY A 32 15.92 3.93 -11.83
N MET A 33 14.69 3.70 -11.36
CA MET A 33 14.42 2.88 -10.17
C MET A 33 14.99 1.46 -10.31
N ALA A 34 15.61 0.94 -9.24
CA ALA A 34 16.27 -0.38 -9.14
C ALA A 34 17.47 -0.63 -10.06
N LYS A 35 17.93 0.36 -10.84
CA LYS A 35 19.12 0.21 -11.72
C LYS A 35 20.39 -0.03 -10.90
N ASP A 36 20.56 0.70 -9.82
CA ASP A 36 21.66 0.54 -8.88
C ASP A 36 21.71 -0.85 -8.24
N LEU A 37 20.56 -1.41 -7.86
CA LEU A 37 20.45 -2.78 -7.35
C LEU A 37 20.81 -3.80 -8.43
N TYR A 38 20.31 -3.61 -9.65
CA TYR A 38 20.60 -4.48 -10.79
C TYR A 38 22.09 -4.54 -11.14
N GLU A 39 22.77 -3.39 -11.10
CA GLU A 39 24.19 -3.29 -11.45
C GLU A 39 25.14 -3.76 -10.33
N SER A 40 24.73 -3.63 -9.06
CA SER A 40 25.62 -3.89 -7.92
C SER A 40 25.40 -5.24 -7.22
N ASN A 41 24.22 -5.88 -7.42
CA ASN A 41 23.86 -7.11 -6.68
C ASN A 41 23.47 -8.26 -7.65
N PRO A 42 24.23 -9.38 -7.67
CA PRO A 42 23.94 -10.52 -8.55
C PRO A 42 22.54 -11.11 -8.38
N LEU A 43 22.02 -11.17 -7.14
CA LEU A 43 20.68 -11.66 -6.87
C LEU A 43 19.62 -10.71 -7.46
N ALA A 44 19.81 -9.40 -7.33
CA ALA A 44 18.92 -8.41 -7.92
C ALA A 44 18.90 -8.53 -9.46
N HIS A 45 20.08 -8.71 -10.07
CA HIS A 45 20.20 -8.93 -11.50
C HIS A 45 19.40 -10.18 -11.93
N GLU A 46 19.62 -11.31 -11.29
CA GLU A 46 18.93 -12.57 -11.60
C GLU A 46 17.41 -12.43 -11.47
N MET A 47 16.93 -11.84 -10.37
CA MET A 47 15.50 -11.65 -10.12
C MET A 47 14.84 -10.73 -11.15
N LEU A 48 15.51 -9.66 -11.55
CA LEU A 48 14.97 -8.70 -12.53
C LEU A 48 14.99 -9.27 -13.94
N GLU A 49 16.00 -10.03 -14.35
CA GLU A 49 15.98 -10.77 -15.62
C GLU A 49 14.88 -11.85 -15.61
N ARG A 50 14.72 -12.57 -14.51
CA ARG A 50 13.62 -13.53 -14.38
C ARG A 50 12.25 -12.87 -14.49
N ALA A 51 12.10 -11.65 -13.98
CA ALA A 51 10.87 -10.87 -14.12
C ALA A 51 10.56 -10.51 -15.59
N ASN A 52 11.57 -10.13 -16.38
CA ASN A 52 11.42 -9.91 -17.82
C ASN A 52 10.89 -11.15 -18.55
N GLU A 53 11.40 -12.34 -18.20
CA GLU A 53 10.93 -13.61 -18.77
C GLU A 53 9.47 -13.90 -18.39
N ILE A 54 9.10 -13.72 -17.11
CA ILE A 54 7.74 -13.97 -16.60
C ILE A 54 6.72 -13.05 -17.27
N LEU A 55 7.06 -11.77 -17.42
CA LEU A 55 6.17 -10.77 -18.00
C LEU A 55 6.10 -10.85 -19.54
N GLY A 56 7.10 -11.48 -20.19
CA GLY A 56 7.19 -11.58 -21.64
C GLY A 56 7.63 -10.27 -22.34
N PHE A 57 8.07 -9.28 -21.57
CA PHE A 57 8.66 -8.03 -22.05
C PHE A 57 9.71 -7.51 -21.07
N ARG A 58 10.60 -6.65 -21.56
CA ARG A 58 11.67 -6.09 -20.73
C ARG A 58 11.17 -4.90 -19.90
N ILE A 59 10.58 -5.19 -18.75
CA ILE A 59 10.15 -4.14 -17.82
C ILE A 59 11.35 -3.37 -17.27
N THR A 60 12.53 -4.01 -17.17
CA THR A 60 13.77 -3.39 -16.73
C THR A 60 14.18 -2.22 -17.61
N ASP A 61 13.98 -2.30 -18.93
CA ASP A 61 14.30 -1.20 -19.85
C ASP A 61 13.44 0.03 -19.55
N ILE A 62 12.16 -0.19 -19.22
CA ILE A 62 11.25 0.89 -18.83
C ILE A 62 11.62 1.44 -17.45
N MET A 63 11.96 0.59 -16.48
CA MET A 63 12.36 1.00 -15.13
C MET A 63 13.64 1.85 -15.15
N PHE A 64 14.62 1.48 -15.98
CA PHE A 64 15.95 2.09 -15.98
C PHE A 64 16.06 3.31 -16.89
N GLU A 65 15.48 3.24 -18.10
CA GLU A 65 15.67 4.23 -19.17
C GLU A 65 14.34 4.87 -19.64
N GLY A 66 13.19 4.36 -19.16
CA GLY A 66 11.88 4.90 -19.51
C GLY A 66 11.63 6.28 -18.91
N THR A 67 10.67 6.99 -19.50
CA THR A 67 10.23 8.30 -19.00
C THR A 67 9.29 8.16 -17.81
N ALA A 68 9.06 9.27 -17.09
CA ALA A 68 8.04 9.31 -16.05
C ALA A 68 6.64 8.98 -16.57
N GLU A 69 6.36 9.27 -17.86
CA GLU A 69 5.08 8.96 -18.48
C GLU A 69 4.93 7.45 -18.76
N ASP A 70 5.99 6.80 -19.23
CA ASP A 70 5.99 5.33 -19.41
C ASP A 70 5.73 4.62 -18.09
N LEU A 71 6.32 5.10 -16.99
CA LEU A 71 6.15 4.55 -15.65
C LEU A 71 4.79 4.86 -15.00
N LYS A 72 3.97 5.76 -15.55
CA LYS A 72 2.61 6.04 -15.05
C LYS A 72 1.55 5.06 -15.53
N GLN A 73 1.82 4.31 -16.59
CA GLN A 73 0.88 3.31 -17.08
C GLN A 73 0.66 2.24 -16.02
N THR A 74 -0.59 1.99 -15.61
CA THR A 74 -0.91 1.09 -14.48
C THR A 74 -0.30 -0.30 -14.65
N ASN A 75 -0.32 -0.84 -15.88
CA ASN A 75 0.29 -2.14 -16.23
C ASN A 75 1.82 -2.17 -16.16
N VAL A 76 2.46 -1.01 -16.06
CA VAL A 76 3.91 -0.86 -15.84
C VAL A 76 4.20 -0.48 -14.40
N THR A 77 3.50 0.53 -13.88
CA THR A 77 3.71 1.08 -12.53
C THR A 77 3.69 0.00 -11.45
N GLN A 78 2.66 -0.84 -11.46
CA GLN A 78 2.47 -1.81 -10.38
C GLN A 78 3.57 -2.88 -10.36
N PRO A 79 3.86 -3.59 -11.46
CA PRO A 79 4.96 -4.56 -11.44
C PRO A 79 6.33 -3.92 -11.20
N ALA A 80 6.59 -2.69 -11.70
CA ALA A 80 7.86 -2.00 -11.45
C ALA A 80 8.09 -1.70 -9.96
N ILE A 81 7.07 -1.18 -9.26
CA ILE A 81 7.15 -0.92 -7.80
C ILE A 81 7.28 -2.24 -7.02
N PHE A 82 6.50 -3.26 -7.38
CA PHE A 82 6.59 -4.58 -6.76
C PHE A 82 8.00 -5.17 -6.90
N LEU A 83 8.55 -5.15 -8.10
CA LEU A 83 9.90 -5.66 -8.38
C LEU A 83 10.96 -4.92 -7.56
N HIS A 84 10.97 -3.59 -7.60
CA HIS A 84 11.91 -2.81 -6.78
C HIS A 84 11.80 -3.19 -5.31
N SER A 85 10.57 -3.23 -4.78
CA SER A 85 10.29 -3.48 -3.37
C SER A 85 10.75 -4.87 -2.92
N VAL A 86 10.40 -5.91 -3.68
CA VAL A 86 10.75 -7.29 -3.33
C VAL A 86 12.23 -7.56 -3.52
N VAL A 87 12.82 -7.07 -4.61
CA VAL A 87 14.27 -7.21 -4.88
C VAL A 87 15.07 -6.50 -3.80
N MET A 88 14.71 -5.25 -3.44
CA MET A 88 15.36 -4.53 -2.35
C MET A 88 15.29 -5.31 -1.04
N ALA A 89 14.12 -5.81 -0.64
CA ALA A 89 13.97 -6.59 0.58
C ALA A 89 14.82 -7.88 0.59
N ARG A 90 14.91 -8.56 -0.57
CA ARG A 90 15.73 -9.77 -0.73
C ARG A 90 17.24 -9.51 -0.69
N CYS A 91 17.67 -8.30 -1.07
CA CYS A 91 19.07 -7.89 -1.10
C CYS A 91 19.55 -7.27 0.22
N LEU A 92 18.64 -6.95 1.15
CA LEU A 92 19.03 -6.46 2.47
C LEU A 92 19.68 -7.58 3.29
N PRO A 93 20.94 -7.39 3.77
CA PRO A 93 21.68 -8.46 4.51
C PRO A 93 20.97 -8.89 5.79
N ASP A 94 20.31 -7.94 6.47
CA ASP A 94 19.68 -8.13 7.79
C ASP A 94 18.14 -8.07 7.69
N PHE A 95 17.58 -8.54 6.58
CA PHE A 95 16.13 -8.57 6.43
C PHE A 95 15.48 -9.59 7.37
N ALA A 96 14.98 -9.11 8.48
CA ALA A 96 14.32 -9.90 9.52
C ALA A 96 13.09 -9.12 10.05
N PRO A 97 11.96 -9.17 9.36
CA PRO A 97 10.78 -8.45 9.80
C PRO A 97 10.11 -9.13 11.01
N ASP A 98 9.79 -8.34 12.03
CA ASP A 98 8.87 -8.74 13.09
C ASP A 98 7.41 -8.54 12.64
N MET A 99 7.17 -7.62 11.72
CA MET A 99 5.89 -7.35 11.09
C MET A 99 6.07 -6.66 9.74
N VAL A 100 5.07 -6.82 8.85
CA VAL A 100 5.09 -6.19 7.53
C VAL A 100 3.74 -5.53 7.23
N ALA A 101 3.77 -4.46 6.42
CA ALA A 101 2.59 -3.85 5.83
C ALA A 101 2.93 -3.27 4.45
N GLY A 102 1.94 -3.18 3.58
CA GLY A 102 2.10 -2.55 2.28
C GLY A 102 0.93 -1.65 1.95
N HIS A 103 1.18 -0.51 1.31
CA HIS A 103 0.14 0.42 0.91
C HIS A 103 -0.44 -0.01 -0.45
N SER A 104 -1.71 -0.42 -0.49
CA SER A 104 -2.39 -0.89 -1.71
C SER A 104 -1.60 -2.00 -2.43
N LEU A 105 -0.99 -1.71 -3.57
CA LEU A 105 -0.07 -2.61 -4.27
C LEU A 105 1.03 -3.18 -3.36
N GLY A 106 1.56 -2.37 -2.46
CA GLY A 106 2.63 -2.78 -1.53
C GLY A 106 2.25 -3.97 -0.64
N GLU A 107 0.96 -4.24 -0.44
CA GLU A 107 0.50 -5.42 0.32
C GLU A 107 0.94 -6.74 -0.33
N PHE A 108 0.98 -6.80 -1.67
CA PHE A 108 1.53 -7.95 -2.41
C PHE A 108 3.03 -8.10 -2.17
N SER A 109 3.78 -7.00 -2.17
CA SER A 109 5.21 -7.00 -1.84
C SER A 109 5.44 -7.46 -0.40
N ALA A 110 4.63 -7.02 0.55
CA ALA A 110 4.67 -7.45 1.95
C ALA A 110 4.43 -8.95 2.11
N LEU A 111 3.47 -9.53 1.36
CA LEU A 111 3.18 -10.96 1.38
C LEU A 111 4.36 -11.80 0.86
N VAL A 112 5.01 -11.38 -0.22
CA VAL A 112 6.21 -12.05 -0.74
C VAL A 112 7.37 -11.90 0.24
N ALA A 113 7.57 -10.73 0.82
CA ALA A 113 8.60 -10.46 1.81
C ALA A 113 8.40 -11.28 3.09
N ALA A 114 7.16 -11.48 3.54
CA ALA A 114 6.81 -12.32 4.67
C ALA A 114 6.86 -13.83 4.36
N GLY A 115 7.09 -14.23 3.10
CA GLY A 115 7.11 -15.62 2.66
C GLY A 115 5.73 -16.28 2.59
N ALA A 116 4.66 -15.49 2.58
CA ALA A 116 3.30 -15.98 2.38
C ALA A 116 2.99 -16.28 0.91
N MET A 117 3.69 -15.63 -0.01
CA MET A 117 3.52 -15.75 -1.46
C MET A 117 4.87 -15.93 -2.13
N ASP A 118 4.93 -16.77 -3.16
CA ASP A 118 6.12 -16.91 -3.98
C ASP A 118 6.34 -15.65 -4.86
N PHE A 119 7.61 -15.38 -5.20
CA PHE A 119 7.97 -14.20 -6.00
C PHE A 119 7.31 -14.20 -7.39
N GLU A 120 7.36 -15.35 -8.08
CA GLU A 120 6.82 -15.47 -9.43
C GLU A 120 5.30 -15.34 -9.44
N ASP A 121 4.62 -15.98 -8.48
CA ASP A 121 3.17 -15.88 -8.33
C ASP A 121 2.75 -14.46 -7.95
N GLY A 122 3.51 -13.81 -7.05
CA GLY A 122 3.30 -12.42 -6.69
C GLY A 122 3.42 -11.47 -7.89
N LEU A 123 4.43 -11.66 -8.73
CA LEU A 123 4.62 -10.84 -9.94
C LEU A 123 3.49 -11.04 -10.95
N LYS A 124 3.11 -12.30 -11.22
CA LYS A 124 1.99 -12.63 -12.13
C LYS A 124 0.68 -12.02 -11.61
N LEU A 125 0.44 -12.13 -10.31
CA LEU A 125 -0.78 -11.61 -9.68
C LEU A 125 -0.84 -10.08 -9.70
N VAL A 126 0.28 -9.41 -9.43
CA VAL A 126 0.39 -7.94 -9.53
C VAL A 126 0.19 -7.45 -10.96
N TYR A 127 0.73 -8.17 -11.95
CA TYR A 127 0.52 -7.84 -13.35
C TYR A 127 -0.94 -8.06 -13.77
N ALA A 128 -1.56 -9.17 -13.36
CA ALA A 128 -2.99 -9.42 -13.58
C ALA A 128 -3.86 -8.32 -12.93
N ARG A 129 -3.53 -7.92 -11.69
CA ARG A 129 -4.18 -6.80 -11.00
C ARG A 129 -4.09 -5.50 -11.81
N ALA A 130 -2.92 -5.19 -12.30
CA ALA A 130 -2.68 -3.97 -13.06
C ALA A 130 -3.49 -3.92 -14.35
N LEU A 131 -3.56 -5.04 -15.08
CA LEU A 131 -4.35 -5.17 -16.32
C LEU A 131 -5.86 -5.08 -16.02
N ALA A 132 -6.34 -5.77 -14.99
CA ALA A 132 -7.76 -5.74 -14.60
C ALA A 132 -8.19 -4.32 -14.17
N MET A 133 -7.36 -3.63 -13.39
CA MET A 133 -7.62 -2.24 -12.98
C MET A 133 -7.61 -1.28 -14.17
N GLN A 134 -6.67 -1.43 -15.10
CA GLN A 134 -6.63 -0.61 -16.31
C GLN A 134 -7.91 -0.79 -17.14
N LYS A 135 -8.32 -2.03 -17.37
CA LYS A 135 -9.56 -2.36 -18.08
C LYS A 135 -10.80 -1.77 -17.39
N ALA A 136 -10.89 -1.84 -16.05
CA ALA A 136 -11.97 -1.23 -15.30
C ALA A 136 -12.01 0.31 -15.49
N CYS A 137 -10.85 0.97 -15.53
CA CYS A 137 -10.76 2.40 -15.80
C CYS A 137 -11.23 2.79 -17.21
N GLU A 138 -11.03 1.93 -18.21
CA GLU A 138 -11.48 2.14 -19.59
C GLU A 138 -13.01 1.98 -19.74
N MET A 139 -13.64 1.18 -18.87
CA MET A 139 -15.09 0.94 -18.90
C MET A 139 -15.90 2.14 -18.43
N GLN A 140 -15.39 2.89 -17.46
CA GLN A 140 -16.09 4.03 -16.88
C GLN A 140 -15.10 5.11 -16.43
N GLN A 141 -15.31 6.34 -16.93
CA GLN A 141 -14.50 7.49 -16.52
C GLN A 141 -14.66 7.78 -15.04
N SER A 142 -13.56 7.84 -14.36
CA SER A 142 -13.53 8.08 -12.91
C SER A 142 -12.16 8.65 -12.52
N THR A 143 -12.02 9.19 -11.31
CA THR A 143 -10.81 9.88 -10.89
C THR A 143 -10.63 9.86 -9.38
N MET A 144 -9.53 10.45 -8.91
CA MET A 144 -9.21 10.61 -7.49
C MET A 144 -8.69 12.03 -7.22
N ALA A 145 -8.80 12.48 -5.98
CA ALA A 145 -8.19 13.72 -5.52
C ALA A 145 -7.61 13.58 -4.10
N ALA A 146 -6.48 14.23 -3.83
CA ALA A 146 -5.88 14.30 -2.50
C ALA A 146 -6.42 15.52 -1.75
N ILE A 147 -6.99 15.28 -0.57
CA ILE A 147 -7.53 16.29 0.34
C ILE A 147 -6.58 16.47 1.50
N LEU A 148 -6.14 17.70 1.75
CA LEU A 148 -5.18 18.04 2.78
C LEU A 148 -5.78 19.04 3.78
N GLY A 149 -5.59 18.77 5.06
CA GLY A 149 -5.86 19.72 6.15
C GLY A 149 -7.25 19.63 6.76
N LEU A 150 -8.02 18.60 6.44
CA LEU A 150 -9.29 18.26 7.10
C LEU A 150 -9.14 16.92 7.84
N ASP A 151 -9.98 16.70 8.84
CA ASP A 151 -10.13 15.41 9.51
C ASP A 151 -10.92 14.41 8.63
N ASP A 152 -10.78 13.13 8.94
CA ASP A 152 -11.37 12.05 8.16
C ASP A 152 -12.90 12.11 8.15
N GLU A 153 -13.53 12.43 9.31
CA GLU A 153 -14.98 12.50 9.47
C GLU A 153 -15.60 13.60 8.59
N THR A 154 -14.97 14.78 8.55
CA THR A 154 -15.41 15.89 7.68
C THR A 154 -15.35 15.47 6.21
N VAL A 155 -14.28 14.78 5.78
CA VAL A 155 -14.14 14.30 4.39
C VAL A 155 -15.21 13.26 4.08
N GLU A 156 -15.40 12.27 4.95
CA GLU A 156 -16.41 11.22 4.79
C GLU A 156 -17.82 11.78 4.68
N ASN A 157 -18.22 12.69 5.57
CA ASN A 157 -19.55 13.28 5.59
C ASN A 157 -19.87 14.06 4.30
N ILE A 158 -18.91 14.82 3.78
CA ILE A 158 -19.08 15.54 2.52
C ILE A 158 -19.19 14.57 1.34
N CYS A 159 -18.34 13.54 1.29
CA CYS A 159 -18.42 12.53 0.24
C CYS A 159 -19.76 11.77 0.28
N ASN A 160 -20.21 11.37 1.47
CA ASN A 160 -21.50 10.68 1.65
C ASN A 160 -22.67 11.55 1.17
N THR A 161 -22.69 12.84 1.55
CA THR A 161 -23.74 13.77 1.11
C THR A 161 -23.81 13.85 -0.41
N ILE A 162 -22.66 13.93 -1.10
CA ILE A 162 -22.60 14.00 -2.57
C ILE A 162 -23.05 12.67 -3.19
N SER A 163 -22.66 11.54 -2.58
CA SER A 163 -23.05 10.22 -3.07
C SER A 163 -24.55 9.97 -2.91
N ASP A 164 -25.17 10.48 -1.85
CA ASP A 164 -26.64 10.45 -1.65
C ASP A 164 -27.38 11.31 -2.68
N GLU A 165 -26.73 12.33 -3.23
CA GLU A 165 -27.25 13.17 -4.32
C GLU A 165 -27.10 12.48 -5.71
N GLY A 166 -26.42 11.33 -5.81
CA GLY A 166 -26.31 10.49 -7.00
C GLY A 166 -24.93 10.47 -7.67
N ASP A 167 -23.97 11.26 -7.22
CA ASP A 167 -22.60 11.29 -7.76
C ASP A 167 -21.64 10.50 -6.84
N ILE A 168 -21.29 9.29 -7.24
CA ILE A 168 -20.44 8.39 -6.42
C ILE A 168 -19.09 9.03 -6.13
N VAL A 169 -18.82 9.29 -4.86
CA VAL A 169 -17.50 9.68 -4.34
C VAL A 169 -17.33 9.20 -2.90
N LEU A 170 -16.14 8.75 -2.54
CA LEU A 170 -15.86 8.22 -1.21
C LEU A 170 -14.40 8.45 -0.78
N ALA A 171 -14.12 8.36 0.52
CA ALA A 171 -12.78 8.34 1.05
C ALA A 171 -12.13 6.98 0.75
N ALA A 172 -11.07 6.99 -0.06
CA ALA A 172 -10.42 5.79 -0.59
C ALA A 172 -9.08 5.46 0.10
N ASN A 173 -8.29 6.47 0.51
CA ASN A 173 -7.03 6.24 1.22
C ASN A 173 -6.92 7.18 2.42
N TYR A 174 -6.83 6.61 3.60
CA TYR A 174 -6.54 7.32 4.85
C TYR A 174 -5.04 7.28 5.10
N ASN A 175 -4.31 8.21 4.47
CA ASN A 175 -2.84 8.14 4.38
C ASN A 175 -2.13 8.55 5.68
N CYS A 176 -2.54 9.65 6.29
CA CYS A 176 -2.14 10.11 7.61
C CYS A 176 -3.14 11.15 8.10
N PRO A 177 -3.17 11.51 9.38
CA PRO A 177 -4.03 12.56 9.90
C PRO A 177 -3.95 13.84 9.06
N GLY A 178 -5.09 14.30 8.57
CA GLY A 178 -5.20 15.45 7.68
C GLY A 178 -4.79 15.20 6.21
N GLN A 179 -4.68 13.95 5.78
CA GLN A 179 -4.42 13.60 4.38
C GLN A 179 -5.25 12.38 3.97
N VAL A 180 -6.35 12.64 3.29
CA VAL A 180 -7.25 11.63 2.73
C VAL A 180 -7.27 11.74 1.21
N VAL A 181 -7.31 10.61 0.51
CA VAL A 181 -7.59 10.59 -0.94
C VAL A 181 -9.02 10.16 -1.14
N ILE A 182 -9.77 10.95 -1.93
CA ILE A 182 -11.13 10.63 -2.36
C ILE A 182 -11.12 10.02 -3.76
N SER A 183 -12.10 9.17 -4.04
CA SER A 183 -12.19 8.37 -5.27
C SER A 183 -13.65 8.31 -5.72
N GLY A 184 -13.91 8.46 -7.02
CA GLY A 184 -15.29 8.44 -7.51
C GLY A 184 -15.46 8.84 -8.97
N SER A 185 -16.69 9.16 -9.37
CA SER A 185 -16.99 9.76 -10.67
C SER A 185 -16.25 11.09 -10.84
N VAL A 186 -16.00 11.50 -12.07
CA VAL A 186 -15.33 12.78 -12.34
C VAL A 186 -16.14 13.94 -11.72
N GLU A 187 -17.45 13.91 -11.88
CA GLU A 187 -18.38 14.91 -11.36
C GLU A 187 -18.41 14.88 -9.82
N GLY A 188 -18.51 13.69 -9.21
CA GLY A 188 -18.54 13.53 -7.76
C GLY A 188 -17.26 14.02 -7.10
N VAL A 189 -16.09 13.69 -7.64
CA VAL A 189 -14.80 14.17 -7.14
C VAL A 189 -14.66 15.69 -7.32
N ALA A 190 -15.11 16.24 -8.45
CA ALA A 190 -15.07 17.69 -8.68
C ALA A 190 -15.93 18.45 -7.64
N LYS A 191 -17.19 18.03 -7.45
CA LYS A 191 -18.10 18.60 -6.43
C LYS A 191 -17.52 18.45 -5.02
N ALA A 192 -16.94 17.28 -4.71
CA ALA A 192 -16.30 17.05 -3.41
C ALA A 192 -15.11 17.99 -3.19
N CYS A 193 -14.27 18.20 -4.19
CA CYS A 193 -13.15 19.14 -4.10
C CYS A 193 -13.58 20.57 -3.80
N GLU A 194 -14.70 21.02 -4.37
CA GLU A 194 -15.27 22.36 -4.11
C GLU A 194 -15.80 22.45 -2.67
N LYS A 195 -16.71 21.53 -2.27
CA LYS A 195 -17.30 21.52 -0.93
C LYS A 195 -16.24 21.35 0.17
N LEU A 196 -15.21 20.53 -0.06
CA LEU A 196 -14.12 20.34 0.90
C LEU A 196 -13.23 21.58 1.04
N LYS A 197 -13.01 22.34 -0.04
CA LYS A 197 -12.34 23.66 0.05
C LYS A 197 -13.16 24.65 0.85
N GLU A 198 -14.48 24.72 0.63
CA GLU A 198 -15.39 25.55 1.42
C GLU A 198 -15.40 25.17 2.91
N ALA A 199 -15.26 23.87 3.21
CA ALA A 199 -15.12 23.36 4.57
C ALA A 199 -13.74 23.59 5.20
N GLY A 200 -12.78 24.19 4.48
CA GLY A 200 -11.48 24.60 5.00
C GLY A 200 -10.31 23.70 4.64
N ALA A 201 -10.44 22.81 3.65
CA ALA A 201 -9.32 22.05 3.13
C ALA A 201 -8.21 22.98 2.65
N LYS A 202 -6.98 22.77 3.15
CA LYS A 202 -5.80 23.54 2.70
C LYS A 202 -5.51 23.32 1.22
N ARG A 203 -5.77 22.09 0.74
CA ARG A 203 -5.64 21.72 -0.68
C ARG A 203 -6.64 20.61 -1.02
N ALA A 204 -7.20 20.66 -2.21
CA ALA A 204 -7.93 19.58 -2.87
C ALA A 204 -7.31 19.45 -4.27
N LEU A 205 -6.50 18.42 -4.47
CA LEU A 205 -5.63 18.26 -5.64
C LEU A 205 -6.07 17.04 -6.44
N PRO A 206 -6.61 17.20 -7.65
CA PRO A 206 -6.82 16.08 -8.56
C PRO A 206 -5.53 15.31 -8.79
N LEU A 207 -5.61 13.99 -8.79
CA LEU A 207 -4.47 13.10 -9.02
C LEU A 207 -4.40 12.70 -10.49
N SER A 208 -3.18 12.57 -11.01
CA SER A 208 -2.94 12.04 -12.36
C SER A 208 -2.98 10.52 -12.33
N VAL A 209 -4.19 9.95 -12.21
CA VAL A 209 -4.45 8.50 -12.19
C VAL A 209 -5.50 8.15 -13.22
N SER A 210 -5.53 6.88 -13.63
CA SER A 210 -6.40 6.40 -14.71
C SER A 210 -7.85 6.20 -14.29
N GLY A 211 -8.15 6.16 -12.97
CA GLY A 211 -9.50 5.88 -12.50
C GLY A 211 -9.65 5.92 -10.97
N ALA A 212 -10.85 5.60 -10.51
CA ALA A 212 -11.26 5.63 -9.11
C ALA A 212 -10.88 4.33 -8.37
N PHE A 213 -9.61 4.20 -7.99
CA PHE A 213 -9.14 3.05 -7.21
C PHE A 213 -9.76 3.02 -5.81
N HIS A 214 -9.83 1.82 -5.23
CA HIS A 214 -10.40 1.57 -3.90
C HIS A 214 -11.85 2.06 -3.75
N SER A 215 -12.64 1.87 -4.80
CA SER A 215 -14.05 2.29 -4.89
C SER A 215 -14.89 1.23 -5.61
N PRO A 216 -16.22 1.37 -5.65
CA PRO A 216 -17.10 0.47 -6.41
C PRO A 216 -16.78 0.41 -7.93
N PHE A 217 -16.10 1.42 -8.50
CA PHE A 217 -15.65 1.41 -9.89
C PHE A 217 -14.65 0.28 -10.19
N MET A 218 -13.98 -0.26 -9.16
CA MET A 218 -13.05 -1.38 -9.29
C MET A 218 -13.71 -2.76 -9.16
N GLN A 219 -15.05 -2.84 -9.08
CA GLN A 219 -15.74 -4.12 -8.96
C GLN A 219 -15.42 -5.10 -10.11
N PRO A 220 -15.37 -4.69 -11.41
CA PRO A 220 -14.97 -5.59 -12.48
C PRO A 220 -13.53 -6.13 -12.32
N ALA A 221 -12.61 -5.27 -11.89
CA ALA A 221 -11.23 -5.67 -11.62
C ALA A 221 -11.11 -6.63 -10.44
N LYS A 222 -11.93 -6.43 -9.40
CA LYS A 222 -12.00 -7.33 -8.25
C LYS A 222 -12.42 -8.74 -8.67
N GLU A 223 -13.42 -8.88 -9.52
CA GLU A 223 -13.93 -10.19 -10.00
C GLU A 223 -12.87 -10.94 -10.83
N GLU A 224 -12.13 -10.24 -11.71
CA GLU A 224 -11.01 -10.84 -12.44
C GLU A 224 -9.86 -11.24 -11.49
N LEU A 225 -9.51 -10.38 -10.54
CA LEU A 225 -8.43 -10.61 -9.58
C LEU A 225 -8.76 -11.72 -8.57
N GLU A 226 -10.01 -11.85 -8.16
CA GLU A 226 -10.46 -12.89 -7.24
C GLU A 226 -10.17 -14.29 -7.79
N ALA A 227 -10.43 -14.51 -9.09
CA ALA A 227 -10.11 -15.79 -9.74
C ALA A 227 -8.61 -16.07 -9.71
N ALA A 228 -7.76 -15.05 -9.98
CA ALA A 228 -6.31 -15.17 -9.95
C ALA A 228 -5.77 -15.42 -8.52
N ILE A 229 -6.29 -14.73 -7.50
CA ILE A 229 -5.92 -14.94 -6.09
C ILE A 229 -6.31 -16.34 -5.63
N ASN A 230 -7.48 -16.84 -6.02
CA ASN A 230 -7.93 -18.17 -5.63
C ASN A 230 -7.11 -19.28 -6.29
N ALA A 231 -6.50 -19.03 -7.44
CA ALA A 231 -5.67 -19.99 -8.17
C ALA A 231 -4.27 -20.19 -7.57
N ILE A 232 -3.79 -19.29 -6.71
CA ILE A 232 -2.48 -19.43 -6.06
C ILE A 232 -2.62 -20.00 -4.65
N ASP A 233 -1.57 -20.69 -4.19
CA ASP A 233 -1.45 -21.15 -2.82
C ASP A 233 -0.70 -20.12 -1.97
N LEU A 234 -1.33 -19.67 -0.88
CA LEU A 234 -0.66 -18.86 0.13
C LEU A 234 -0.19 -19.74 1.28
N SER A 235 1.03 -19.49 1.71
CA SER A 235 1.61 -20.08 2.92
C SER A 235 1.37 -19.19 4.14
N THR A 236 1.49 -19.76 5.34
CA THR A 236 1.51 -18.98 6.58
C THR A 236 2.71 -18.03 6.55
N PRO A 237 2.53 -16.71 6.69
CA PRO A 237 3.63 -15.75 6.73
C PRO A 237 4.50 -15.98 7.97
N ARG A 238 5.80 -15.66 7.86
CA ARG A 238 6.78 -15.77 8.97
C ARG A 238 6.58 -14.72 10.07
N CYS A 239 5.86 -13.64 9.77
CA CYS A 239 5.48 -12.57 10.68
C CYS A 239 4.10 -12.03 10.31
N PRO A 240 3.39 -11.33 11.21
CA PRO A 240 2.11 -10.74 10.91
C PRO A 240 2.14 -9.79 9.72
N VAL A 241 1.16 -9.90 8.82
CA VAL A 241 0.91 -9.00 7.69
C VAL A 241 -0.26 -8.11 8.05
N TYR A 242 -0.02 -6.78 8.13
CA TYR A 242 -1.07 -5.81 8.41
C TYR A 242 -1.74 -5.41 7.11
N GLN A 243 -3.05 -5.69 7.00
CA GLN A 243 -3.79 -5.53 5.75
C GLN A 243 -4.61 -4.24 5.70
N ASN A 244 -4.79 -3.70 4.49
CA ASN A 244 -5.32 -2.37 4.25
C ASN A 244 -6.80 -2.21 4.63
N VAL A 245 -7.59 -3.27 4.49
CA VAL A 245 -9.06 -3.23 4.63
C VAL A 245 -9.50 -2.79 6.02
N ASP A 246 -8.76 -3.16 7.06
CA ASP A 246 -9.11 -2.84 8.44
C ASP A 246 -7.92 -2.44 9.33
N GLY A 247 -6.69 -2.50 8.79
CA GLY A 247 -5.46 -2.13 9.47
C GLY A 247 -5.00 -3.13 10.54
N LYS A 248 -5.47 -4.38 10.50
CA LYS A 248 -5.14 -5.41 11.50
C LYS A 248 -4.09 -6.41 11.01
N PRO A 249 -3.38 -7.09 11.94
CA PRO A 249 -2.44 -8.16 11.62
C PRO A 249 -3.16 -9.47 11.29
N TYR A 250 -2.65 -10.17 10.27
CA TYR A 250 -3.12 -11.49 9.85
C TYR A 250 -1.95 -12.44 9.62
N THR A 251 -2.18 -13.72 9.97
CA THR A 251 -1.27 -14.84 9.71
C THR A 251 -1.96 -16.02 9.04
N SER A 252 -3.27 -16.03 8.99
CA SER A 252 -4.07 -17.06 8.33
C SER A 252 -4.11 -16.82 6.81
N PRO A 253 -3.62 -17.76 5.98
CA PRO A 253 -3.67 -17.63 4.53
C PRO A 253 -5.09 -17.41 3.98
N MET A 254 -6.08 -18.02 4.60
CA MET A 254 -7.49 -17.88 4.20
C MET A 254 -8.00 -16.45 4.43
N GLU A 255 -7.73 -15.87 5.61
CA GLU A 255 -8.13 -14.50 5.93
C GLU A 255 -7.37 -13.49 5.06
N ILE A 256 -6.07 -13.74 4.85
CA ILE A 256 -5.23 -12.91 3.98
C ILE A 256 -5.80 -12.88 2.55
N LYS A 257 -6.18 -14.03 1.98
CA LYS A 257 -6.82 -14.08 0.65
C LYS A 257 -8.13 -13.28 0.61
N ALA A 258 -9.00 -13.48 1.59
CA ALA A 258 -10.29 -12.78 1.65
C ALA A 258 -10.10 -11.24 1.69
N ASN A 259 -9.17 -10.77 2.51
CA ASN A 259 -8.85 -9.36 2.62
C ASN A 259 -8.19 -8.80 1.35
N LEU A 260 -7.33 -9.58 0.70
CA LEU A 260 -6.67 -9.18 -0.55
C LEU A 260 -7.69 -9.02 -1.70
N ILE A 261 -8.71 -9.89 -1.76
CA ILE A 261 -9.83 -9.77 -2.70
C ILE A 261 -10.67 -8.53 -2.37
N ALA A 262 -10.96 -8.28 -1.11
CA ALA A 262 -11.75 -7.12 -0.69
C ALA A 262 -11.04 -5.79 -0.93
N GLN A 263 -9.70 -5.76 -0.89
CA GLN A 263 -8.87 -4.56 -0.94
C GLN A 263 -9.16 -3.65 -2.14
N LEU A 264 -9.47 -4.23 -3.33
CA LEU A 264 -9.62 -3.44 -4.56
C LEU A 264 -10.80 -2.46 -4.50
N THR A 265 -11.85 -2.82 -3.79
CA THR A 265 -13.07 -2.01 -3.63
C THR A 265 -13.23 -1.42 -2.24
N ALA A 266 -12.27 -1.69 -1.34
CA ALA A 266 -12.26 -1.21 0.04
C ALA A 266 -11.22 -0.08 0.23
N PRO A 267 -11.42 0.82 1.19
CA PRO A 267 -10.45 1.86 1.51
C PRO A 267 -9.12 1.29 2.02
N VAL A 268 -8.03 1.98 1.70
CA VAL A 268 -6.71 1.76 2.32
C VAL A 268 -6.66 2.51 3.65
N ARG A 269 -6.69 1.80 4.76
CA ARG A 269 -6.68 2.37 6.11
C ARG A 269 -5.26 2.50 6.66
N TRP A 270 -4.39 3.20 5.92
CA TRP A 270 -2.95 3.25 6.22
C TRP A 270 -2.64 3.88 7.58
N THR A 271 -3.30 4.98 7.94
CA THR A 271 -3.16 5.59 9.27
C THR A 271 -3.40 4.56 10.37
N LYS A 272 -4.51 3.82 10.27
CA LYS A 272 -4.88 2.79 11.25
C LYS A 272 -3.88 1.63 11.26
N THR A 273 -3.40 1.21 10.08
CA THR A 273 -2.37 0.18 9.93
C THR A 273 -1.11 0.54 10.73
N ILE A 274 -0.57 1.74 10.53
CA ILE A 274 0.64 2.18 11.20
C ILE A 274 0.41 2.38 12.70
N GLN A 275 -0.73 2.92 13.10
CA GLN A 275 -1.10 3.06 14.51
C GLN A 275 -1.19 1.70 15.22
N GLN A 276 -1.77 0.70 14.56
CA GLN A 276 -1.85 -0.66 15.09
C GLN A 276 -0.45 -1.29 15.21
N MET A 277 0.41 -1.16 14.19
CA MET A 277 1.79 -1.66 14.24
C MET A 277 2.57 -1.03 15.41
N ILE A 278 2.39 0.27 15.65
CA ILE A 278 3.00 0.97 16.80
C ILE A 278 2.46 0.40 18.12
N ALA A 279 1.14 0.23 18.23
CA ALA A 279 0.50 -0.33 19.42
C ALA A 279 0.96 -1.77 19.72
N ASP A 280 1.25 -2.55 18.66
CA ASP A 280 1.75 -3.91 18.75
C ASP A 280 3.28 -3.98 18.96
N GLY A 281 3.97 -2.84 19.09
CA GLY A 281 5.36 -2.75 19.52
C GLY A 281 6.37 -2.35 18.44
N ALA A 282 5.94 -1.95 17.23
CA ALA A 282 6.87 -1.45 16.21
C ALA A 282 7.58 -0.18 16.68
N SER A 283 8.89 -0.24 16.84
CA SER A 283 9.74 0.91 17.21
C SER A 283 10.48 1.46 15.99
N GLU A 284 10.90 0.60 15.07
CA GLU A 284 11.60 0.93 13.84
C GLU A 284 10.74 0.61 12.61
N PHE A 285 10.67 1.55 11.66
CA PHE A 285 9.98 1.36 10.38
C PHE A 285 10.99 1.50 9.24
N ILE A 286 11.08 0.48 8.39
CA ILE A 286 12.01 0.41 7.26
C ILE A 286 11.17 0.32 5.98
N GLU A 287 11.29 1.32 5.11
CA GLU A 287 10.62 1.29 3.81
C GLU A 287 11.47 0.51 2.80
N CYS A 288 10.89 -0.54 2.20
CA CYS A 288 11.48 -1.30 1.11
C CYS A 288 10.73 -1.00 -0.18
N GLY A 289 11.38 -0.26 -1.09
CA GLY A 289 10.81 0.11 -2.38
C GLY A 289 11.32 1.45 -2.90
N PRO A 290 10.80 1.93 -4.03
CA PRO A 290 11.22 3.18 -4.61
C PRO A 290 10.80 4.38 -3.75
N GLY A 291 11.72 5.33 -3.55
CA GLY A 291 11.46 6.55 -2.81
C GLY A 291 11.36 6.38 -1.29
N ASN A 292 10.64 7.29 -0.63
CA ASN A 292 10.48 7.34 0.83
C ASN A 292 9.10 7.88 1.24
N VAL A 293 8.08 7.58 0.46
CA VAL A 293 6.72 8.10 0.64
C VAL A 293 6.14 7.63 1.99
N GLN A 294 6.31 6.34 2.31
CA GLN A 294 5.77 5.76 3.53
C GLN A 294 6.45 6.32 4.78
N GLN A 295 7.77 6.55 4.73
CA GLN A 295 8.50 7.22 5.82
C GLN A 295 7.92 8.60 6.12
N GLY A 296 7.57 9.36 5.07
CA GLY A 296 6.93 10.67 5.21
C GLY A 296 5.56 10.60 5.87
N LEU A 297 4.75 9.59 5.52
CA LEU A 297 3.43 9.37 6.13
C LEU A 297 3.55 8.89 7.57
N ILE A 298 4.43 7.94 7.85
CA ILE A 298 4.69 7.40 9.20
C ILE A 298 5.16 8.50 10.14
N LYS A 299 6.06 9.38 9.69
CA LYS A 299 6.50 10.54 10.49
C LYS A 299 5.33 11.41 10.91
N LYS A 300 4.37 11.68 10.00
CA LYS A 300 3.17 12.48 10.31
C LYS A 300 2.23 11.74 11.28
N ILE A 301 2.06 10.42 11.11
CA ILE A 301 1.23 9.59 11.99
C ILE A 301 1.82 9.58 13.41
N LYS A 302 3.13 9.34 13.54
CA LYS A 302 3.83 9.40 14.84
C LYS A 302 3.69 10.77 15.50
N ALA A 303 3.95 11.84 14.76
CA ALA A 303 3.83 13.21 15.27
C ALA A 303 2.41 13.55 15.76
N ALA A 304 1.37 13.09 15.06
CA ALA A 304 -0.02 13.28 15.48
C ALA A 304 -0.38 12.46 16.74
N ALA A 305 0.30 11.35 16.97
CA ALA A 305 0.17 10.54 18.20
C ALA A 305 1.05 11.03 19.37
N GLY A 306 1.87 12.06 19.15
CA GLY A 306 2.79 12.57 20.18
C GLY A 306 4.02 11.69 20.41
N ILE A 307 4.43 10.89 19.40
CA ILE A 307 5.55 9.93 19.46
C ILE A 307 6.68 10.36 18.53
#